data_817569a41c003a061864a5ae560cccf3
#
_entry.id   817569a41c003a061864a5ae560cccf3
#
_cell.length_a   1.000
_cell.length_b   1.000
_cell.length_c   1.000
_cell.angle_alpha   90.00
_cell.angle_beta   90.00
_cell.angle_gamma   90.00
#
_symmetry.space_group_name_H-M   'P 1'
#
loop_
_entity.id
_entity.type
_entity.pdbx_description
1 polymer ?
#
loop_
_entity_poly.entity_id
_entity_poly.type
_entity_poly.pdbx_seq_one_letter_code
_entity_poly.pdbx_strand_id
1 'polypeptide(L)'
;MNIKEYIFRYKYRSQMKKQPRTPVYHSYRTVHRILLLFESDLLERNVQIKALIKQLQQDGKEVTAWGFVPGKKVAQSAILRDYRVLAQQDFTRWGWPQEQQIKDLQLEEYDLLIDLNVSQLLPLRYFALYARTDFRCGMLTPAPCLADFQIDLTHTNAPEAAPEQPENKTAAEVVNSAINPAYLFDQILHYLQTIEEK
;
A
#
# COMPACT_ATOMS: atom_id res chain seq x y z
N MET A 1 5.35 -5.20 22.31
CA MET A 1 5.62 -5.44 20.87
C MET A 1 4.81 -6.65 20.43
N ASN A 2 3.98 -6.52 19.39
CA ASN A 2 3.13 -7.61 18.90
C ASN A 2 4.02 -8.68 18.23
N ILE A 3 3.78 -9.96 18.52
CA ILE A 3 4.55 -11.09 17.96
C ILE A 3 4.53 -11.10 16.42
N LYS A 4 3.43 -10.68 15.81
CA LYS A 4 3.29 -10.56 14.35
C LYS A 4 4.27 -9.53 13.78
N GLU A 5 4.45 -8.40 14.46
CA GLU A 5 5.39 -7.35 14.06
C GLU A 5 6.84 -7.83 14.22
N TYR A 6 7.15 -8.57 15.27
CA TYR A 6 8.46 -9.19 15.44
C TYR A 6 8.80 -10.13 14.27
N ILE A 7 7.86 -10.98 13.88
CA ILE A 7 8.03 -11.90 12.77
C ILE A 7 8.20 -11.15 11.45
N PHE A 8 7.41 -10.10 11.23
CA PHE A 8 7.55 -9.25 10.04
C PHE A 8 8.95 -8.65 9.95
N ARG A 9 9.47 -8.09 11.05
CA ARG A 9 10.83 -7.53 11.11
C ARG A 9 11.91 -8.57 10.82
N TYR A 10 11.74 -9.80 11.32
CA TYR A 10 12.64 -10.90 11.01
C TYR A 10 12.59 -11.25 9.50
N LYS A 11 11.39 -11.38 8.92
CA LYS A 11 11.21 -11.64 7.49
C LYS A 11 11.79 -10.53 6.63
N TYR A 12 11.55 -9.28 7.00
CA TYR A 12 12.13 -8.11 6.35
C TYR A 12 13.67 -8.20 6.30
N ARG A 13 14.32 -8.41 7.45
CA ARG A 13 15.77 -8.54 7.52
C ARG A 13 16.30 -9.71 6.68
N SER A 14 15.60 -10.83 6.70
CA SER A 14 15.95 -12.01 5.90
C SER A 14 15.84 -11.73 4.41
N GLN A 15 14.77 -11.05 3.98
CA GLN A 15 14.53 -10.70 2.58
C GLN A 15 15.59 -9.71 2.06
N MET A 16 15.89 -8.68 2.84
CA MET A 16 16.91 -7.69 2.48
C MET A 16 18.33 -8.29 2.37
N LYS A 17 18.62 -9.35 3.14
CA LYS A 17 19.89 -10.08 3.00
C LYS A 17 19.93 -10.97 1.77
N LYS A 18 18.80 -11.62 1.43
CA LYS A 18 18.73 -12.55 0.29
C LYS A 18 18.67 -11.82 -1.05
N GLN A 19 17.96 -10.72 -1.08
CA GLN A 19 17.73 -9.90 -2.26
C GLN A 19 17.94 -8.43 -1.87
N PRO A 20 19.20 -7.99 -1.78
CA PRO A 20 19.48 -6.57 -1.57
C PRO A 20 18.91 -5.78 -2.75
N ARG A 21 18.19 -4.73 -2.44
CA ARG A 21 17.51 -3.90 -3.42
C ARG A 21 18.19 -2.54 -3.49
N THR A 22 18.51 -2.11 -4.67
CA THR A 22 18.93 -0.72 -4.95
C THR A 22 17.75 -0.04 -5.63
N PRO A 23 17.11 0.98 -5.02
CA PRO A 23 16.03 1.70 -5.65
C PRO A 23 16.48 2.37 -6.94
N VAL A 24 15.68 2.23 -7.99
CA VAL A 24 15.88 2.92 -9.27
C VAL A 24 14.68 3.84 -9.48
N TYR A 25 14.93 5.14 -9.45
CA TYR A 25 13.89 6.12 -9.71
C TYR A 25 13.58 6.21 -11.21
N HIS A 26 12.30 6.17 -11.53
CA HIS A 26 11.78 6.47 -12.87
C HIS A 26 10.92 7.72 -12.77
N SER A 27 11.07 8.63 -13.72
CA SER A 27 10.14 9.76 -13.81
C SER A 27 8.73 9.26 -14.09
N TYR A 28 7.72 10.00 -13.68
CA TYR A 28 6.33 9.59 -13.91
C TYR A 28 6.03 9.35 -15.40
N ARG A 29 6.75 10.03 -16.31
CA ARG A 29 6.59 9.84 -17.76
C ARG A 29 7.09 8.48 -18.23
N THR A 30 8.18 7.99 -17.66
CA THR A 30 8.84 6.73 -18.06
C THR A 30 8.30 5.50 -17.34
N VAL A 31 7.58 5.67 -16.23
CA VAL A 31 6.86 4.60 -15.54
C VAL A 31 5.80 4.01 -16.45
N HIS A 32 5.79 2.69 -16.62
CA HIS A 32 4.77 1.95 -17.38
C HIS A 32 3.93 1.06 -16.49
N ARG A 33 4.54 0.25 -15.62
CA ARG A 33 3.87 -0.73 -14.78
C ARG A 33 3.82 -0.28 -13.34
N ILE A 34 2.61 -0.15 -12.81
CA ILE A 34 2.37 0.30 -11.43
C ILE A 34 1.68 -0.81 -10.64
N LEU A 35 2.27 -1.13 -9.49
CA LEU A 35 1.60 -1.90 -8.45
C LEU A 35 0.96 -0.94 -7.44
N LEU A 36 -0.36 -1.01 -7.31
CA LEU A 36 -1.11 -0.22 -6.33
C LEU A 36 -1.56 -1.13 -5.17
N LEU A 37 -1.12 -0.84 -3.95
CA LEU A 37 -1.57 -1.51 -2.75
C LEU A 37 -2.53 -0.62 -1.97
N PHE A 38 -3.67 -1.16 -1.53
CA PHE A 38 -4.69 -0.35 -0.88
C PHE A 38 -5.50 -1.12 0.18
N GLU A 39 -6.03 -0.37 1.14
CA GLU A 39 -7.02 -0.87 2.09
C GLU A 39 -8.41 -0.80 1.45
N SER A 40 -9.14 -1.91 1.50
CA SER A 40 -10.51 -1.99 0.99
C SER A 40 -11.50 -2.02 2.14
N ASP A 41 -12.60 -1.28 2.01
CA ASP A 41 -13.77 -1.36 2.90
C ASP A 41 -14.99 -1.96 2.20
N LEU A 42 -14.81 -2.40 0.95
CA LEU A 42 -15.83 -2.97 0.06
C LEU A 42 -16.89 -1.97 -0.45
N LEU A 43 -16.87 -0.73 -0.04
CA LEU A 43 -17.87 0.28 -0.40
C LEU A 43 -17.21 1.55 -0.97
N GLU A 44 -17.09 2.59 -0.17
CA GLU A 44 -16.65 3.91 -0.63
C GLU A 44 -15.19 3.96 -1.09
N ARG A 45 -14.29 3.33 -0.34
CA ARG A 45 -12.87 3.27 -0.72
C ARG A 45 -12.65 2.60 -2.06
N ASN A 46 -13.43 1.57 -2.36
CA ASN A 46 -13.31 0.89 -3.66
C ASN A 46 -13.75 1.79 -4.83
N VAL A 47 -14.69 2.72 -4.63
CA VAL A 47 -15.06 3.71 -5.64
C VAL A 47 -13.92 4.69 -5.88
N GLN A 48 -13.29 5.19 -4.80
CA GLN A 48 -12.12 6.05 -4.90
C GLN A 48 -10.96 5.33 -5.60
N ILE A 49 -10.63 4.11 -5.18
CA ILE A 49 -9.55 3.32 -5.80
C ILE A 49 -9.79 3.09 -7.29
N LYS A 50 -11.03 2.81 -7.71
CA LYS A 50 -11.36 2.70 -9.15
C LYS A 50 -11.09 4.00 -9.90
N ALA A 51 -11.40 5.14 -9.30
CA ALA A 51 -11.12 6.45 -9.90
C ALA A 51 -9.60 6.66 -10.06
N LEU A 52 -8.81 6.31 -9.04
CA LEU A 52 -7.35 6.40 -9.09
C LEU A 52 -6.75 5.47 -10.15
N ILE A 53 -7.21 4.22 -10.22
CA ILE A 53 -6.78 3.26 -11.26
C ILE A 53 -7.10 3.81 -12.65
N LYS A 54 -8.33 4.33 -12.84
CA LYS A 54 -8.73 4.91 -14.12
C LYS A 54 -7.90 6.12 -14.51
N GLN A 55 -7.55 6.98 -13.56
CA GLN A 55 -6.66 8.11 -13.78
C GLN A 55 -5.29 7.64 -14.29
N LEU A 56 -4.65 6.69 -13.60
CA LEU A 56 -3.38 6.12 -14.02
C LEU A 56 -3.45 5.49 -15.42
N GLN A 57 -4.53 4.75 -15.70
CA GLN A 57 -4.75 4.14 -17.02
C GLN A 57 -4.96 5.20 -18.13
N GLN A 58 -5.61 6.33 -17.83
CA GLN A 58 -5.73 7.46 -18.75
C GLN A 58 -4.38 8.10 -19.05
N ASP A 59 -3.45 8.07 -18.08
CA ASP A 59 -2.06 8.50 -18.25
C ASP A 59 -1.19 7.44 -18.95
N GLY A 60 -1.81 6.37 -19.50
CA GLY A 60 -1.13 5.32 -20.26
C GLY A 60 -0.39 4.30 -19.41
N LYS A 61 -0.71 4.19 -18.12
CA LYS A 61 -0.06 3.23 -17.20
C LYS A 61 -0.80 1.89 -17.18
N GLU A 62 -0.04 0.80 -17.09
CA GLU A 62 -0.55 -0.53 -16.74
C GLU A 62 -0.62 -0.65 -15.23
N VAL A 63 -1.81 -0.86 -14.68
CA VAL A 63 -2.03 -0.88 -13.22
C VAL A 63 -2.46 -2.26 -12.76
N THR A 64 -1.66 -2.85 -11.90
CA THR A 64 -2.02 -4.04 -11.11
C THR A 64 -2.36 -3.57 -9.69
N ALA A 65 -3.59 -3.79 -9.24
CA ALA A 65 -4.03 -3.30 -7.95
C ALA A 65 -4.46 -4.44 -7.02
N TRP A 66 -3.87 -4.46 -5.82
CA TRP A 66 -4.14 -5.45 -4.79
C TRP A 66 -4.62 -4.78 -3.51
N GLY A 67 -5.84 -5.13 -3.12
CA GLY A 67 -6.48 -4.63 -1.89
C GLY A 67 -6.56 -5.69 -0.81
N PHE A 68 -6.65 -5.23 0.44
CA PHE A 68 -6.93 -6.08 1.59
C PHE A 68 -8.08 -5.51 2.41
N VAL A 69 -9.05 -6.37 2.76
CA VAL A 69 -10.16 -6.06 3.65
C VAL A 69 -9.85 -6.61 5.04
N PRO A 70 -9.70 -5.75 6.06
CA PRO A 70 -9.57 -6.21 7.43
C PRO A 70 -10.90 -6.70 7.99
N GLY A 71 -10.86 -7.74 8.82
CA GLY A 71 -12.03 -8.23 9.58
C GLY A 71 -12.46 -9.65 9.27
N LYS A 72 -13.07 -10.31 10.25
CA LYS A 72 -13.48 -11.72 10.17
C LYS A 72 -14.81 -11.97 9.46
N LYS A 73 -15.64 -10.94 9.30
CA LYS A 73 -17.03 -11.06 8.81
C LYS A 73 -17.15 -10.71 7.32
N VAL A 74 -16.08 -10.37 6.70
CA VAL A 74 -16.14 -9.86 5.34
C VAL A 74 -15.90 -10.98 4.36
N ALA A 75 -16.84 -10.99 3.49
CA ALA A 75 -17.00 -11.67 2.24
C ALA A 75 -15.70 -12.17 1.55
N GLN A 76 -15.92 -13.13 0.74
CA GLN A 76 -15.00 -13.78 -0.17
C GLN A 76 -14.06 -12.78 -0.86
N SER A 77 -12.79 -13.16 -0.99
CA SER A 77 -11.87 -12.52 -1.92
C SER A 77 -12.53 -12.36 -3.28
N ALA A 78 -12.36 -11.20 -3.87
CA ALA A 78 -12.92 -10.90 -5.17
C ALA A 78 -11.79 -10.57 -6.15
N ILE A 79 -11.79 -11.21 -7.30
CA ILE A 79 -11.00 -10.82 -8.46
C ILE A 79 -11.96 -10.04 -9.35
N LEU A 80 -11.77 -8.73 -9.41
CA LEU A 80 -12.52 -7.84 -10.27
C LEU A 80 -11.66 -7.51 -11.49
N ARG A 81 -12.30 -6.95 -12.52
CA ARG A 81 -11.60 -6.63 -13.76
C ARG A 81 -10.39 -5.72 -13.55
N ASP A 82 -10.51 -4.77 -12.62
CA ASP A 82 -9.53 -3.70 -12.45
C ASP A 82 -8.63 -3.90 -11.22
N TYR A 83 -9.01 -4.78 -10.27
CA TYR A 83 -8.24 -5.01 -9.06
C TYR A 83 -8.63 -6.31 -8.36
N ARG A 84 -7.73 -6.82 -7.54
CA ARG A 84 -7.92 -7.99 -6.67
C ARG A 84 -8.08 -7.55 -5.22
N VAL A 85 -9.12 -8.02 -4.55
CA VAL A 85 -9.31 -7.80 -3.11
C VAL A 85 -9.16 -9.11 -2.37
N LEU A 86 -8.33 -9.12 -1.36
CA LEU A 86 -8.06 -10.26 -0.49
C LEU A 86 -8.68 -10.01 0.90
N ALA A 87 -9.13 -11.07 1.52
CA ALA A 87 -9.69 -11.06 2.86
C ALA A 87 -8.81 -11.84 3.84
N GLN A 88 -9.11 -11.78 5.13
CA GLN A 88 -8.31 -12.43 6.17
C GLN A 88 -8.12 -13.94 5.95
N GLN A 89 -9.09 -14.62 5.35
CA GLN A 89 -9.04 -16.05 5.05
C GLN A 89 -7.99 -16.43 3.99
N ASP A 90 -7.57 -15.47 3.16
CA ASP A 90 -6.55 -15.68 2.12
C ASP A 90 -5.13 -15.66 2.69
N PHE A 91 -5.01 -15.36 3.97
CA PHE A 91 -3.74 -15.30 4.69
C PHE A 91 -3.68 -16.39 5.76
N THR A 92 -2.46 -16.72 6.15
CA THR A 92 -2.27 -17.59 7.32
C THR A 92 -2.82 -16.89 8.58
N ARG A 93 -3.03 -17.65 9.66
CA ARG A 93 -3.46 -17.10 10.97
C ARG A 93 -2.51 -16.03 11.51
N TRP A 94 -1.28 -15.98 11.00
CA TRP A 94 -0.26 -15.00 11.34
C TRP A 94 -0.32 -13.74 10.48
N GLY A 95 -1.19 -13.71 9.46
CA GLY A 95 -1.31 -12.61 8.50
C GLY A 95 -0.28 -12.66 7.37
N TRP A 96 0.33 -13.83 7.12
CA TRP A 96 1.27 -13.98 6.00
C TRP A 96 0.51 -14.34 4.73
N PRO A 97 0.95 -13.82 3.59
CA PRO A 97 0.45 -14.27 2.30
C PRO A 97 0.73 -15.76 2.10
N GLN A 98 -0.17 -16.43 1.40
CA GLN A 98 0.08 -17.79 0.93
C GLN A 98 1.16 -17.76 -0.17
N GLU A 99 1.86 -18.87 -0.34
CA GLU A 99 2.96 -18.98 -1.33
C GLU A 99 2.49 -18.66 -2.74
N GLN A 100 1.28 -19.08 -3.10
CA GLN A 100 0.70 -18.79 -4.41
C GLN A 100 0.52 -17.29 -4.64
N GLN A 101 0.07 -16.53 -3.63
CA GLN A 101 -0.09 -15.09 -3.74
C GLN A 101 1.24 -14.36 -3.96
N ILE A 102 2.30 -14.85 -3.29
CA ILE A 102 3.65 -14.31 -3.50
C ILE A 102 4.14 -14.63 -4.90
N LYS A 103 3.92 -15.86 -5.40
CA LYS A 103 4.27 -16.24 -6.77
C LYS A 103 3.52 -15.39 -7.78
N ASP A 104 2.20 -15.23 -7.62
CA ASP A 104 1.38 -14.39 -8.51
C ASP A 104 1.90 -12.95 -8.55
N LEU A 105 2.23 -12.38 -7.38
CA LEU A 105 2.77 -11.03 -7.26
C LEU A 105 4.14 -10.88 -7.95
N GLN A 106 4.94 -11.93 -7.97
CA GLN A 106 6.29 -11.96 -8.52
C GLN A 106 6.37 -12.39 -9.98
N LEU A 107 5.22 -12.70 -10.62
CA LEU A 107 5.17 -12.97 -12.06
C LEU A 107 5.49 -11.73 -12.89
N GLU A 108 5.23 -10.56 -12.34
CA GLU A 108 5.45 -9.28 -12.97
C GLU A 108 6.53 -8.48 -12.23
N GLU A 109 7.21 -7.63 -12.98
CA GLU A 109 8.11 -6.61 -12.46
C GLU A 109 7.46 -5.25 -12.67
N TYR A 110 7.53 -4.40 -11.64
CA TYR A 110 6.87 -3.11 -11.63
C TYR A 110 7.91 -1.99 -11.55
N ASP A 111 7.73 -0.95 -12.35
CA ASP A 111 8.58 0.24 -12.27
C ASP A 111 8.32 1.01 -10.97
N LEU A 112 7.03 1.03 -10.55
CA LEU A 112 6.58 1.78 -9.39
C LEU A 112 5.61 0.97 -8.53
N LEU A 113 5.81 1.01 -7.21
CA LEU A 113 4.81 0.61 -6.23
C LEU A 113 4.27 1.86 -5.53
N ILE A 114 2.95 2.01 -5.50
CA ILE A 114 2.25 3.02 -4.72
C ILE A 114 1.55 2.32 -3.56
N ASP A 115 2.00 2.59 -2.33
CA ASP A 115 1.46 1.99 -1.12
C ASP A 115 0.50 2.96 -0.41
N LEU A 116 -0.80 2.70 -0.56
CA LEU A 116 -1.88 3.43 0.10
C LEU A 116 -2.35 2.75 1.40
N ASN A 117 -1.52 1.93 2.02
CA ASN A 117 -1.77 1.25 3.28
C ASN A 117 -1.56 2.19 4.47
N VAL A 118 -2.45 3.13 4.66
CA VAL A 118 -2.34 4.16 5.71
C VAL A 118 -2.46 3.56 7.12
N SER A 119 -3.25 2.51 7.31
CA SER A 119 -3.38 1.80 8.60
C SER A 119 -2.26 0.80 8.87
N GLN A 120 -1.27 0.70 8.00
CA GLN A 120 -0.13 -0.21 8.14
C GLN A 120 -0.53 -1.68 8.32
N LEU A 121 -1.58 -2.10 7.59
CA LEU A 121 -2.08 -3.47 7.63
C LEU A 121 -0.98 -4.46 7.20
N LEU A 122 -0.70 -5.40 8.06
CA LEU A 122 0.41 -6.35 7.89
C LEU A 122 0.37 -7.14 6.58
N PRO A 123 -0.80 -7.62 6.08
CA PRO A 123 -0.88 -8.30 4.79
C PRO A 123 -0.36 -7.46 3.62
N LEU A 124 -0.71 -6.18 3.54
CA LEU A 124 -0.24 -5.27 2.49
C LEU A 124 1.27 -4.99 2.62
N ARG A 125 1.78 -4.86 3.85
CA ARG A 125 3.23 -4.72 4.10
C ARG A 125 4.02 -5.93 3.59
N TYR A 126 3.47 -7.16 3.68
CA TYR A 126 4.10 -8.33 3.08
C TYR A 126 4.11 -8.26 1.55
N PHE A 127 3.05 -7.76 0.91
CA PHE A 127 3.06 -7.57 -0.53
C PHE A 127 4.09 -6.51 -0.94
N ALA A 128 4.15 -5.39 -0.23
CA ALA A 128 5.19 -4.38 -0.48
C ALA A 128 6.62 -4.95 -0.28
N LEU A 129 6.81 -5.87 0.68
CA LEU A 129 8.11 -6.51 0.92
C LEU A 129 8.53 -7.45 -0.22
N TYR A 130 7.59 -8.27 -0.74
CA TYR A 130 7.90 -9.32 -1.70
C TYR A 130 7.73 -8.92 -3.16
N ALA A 131 7.06 -7.81 -3.45
CA ALA A 131 6.91 -7.31 -4.81
C ALA A 131 8.27 -6.98 -5.45
N ARG A 132 8.40 -7.31 -6.73
CA ARG A 132 9.54 -6.91 -7.56
C ARG A 132 9.27 -5.53 -8.11
N THR A 133 9.92 -4.53 -7.55
CA THR A 133 9.67 -3.13 -7.90
C THR A 133 10.96 -2.35 -7.93
N ASP A 134 11.10 -1.45 -8.89
CA ASP A 134 12.25 -0.56 -8.98
C ASP A 134 12.19 0.54 -7.92
N PHE A 135 11.03 1.17 -7.78
CA PHE A 135 10.81 2.27 -6.84
C PHE A 135 9.52 2.11 -6.05
N ARG A 136 9.50 2.58 -4.82
CA ARG A 136 8.36 2.46 -3.90
C ARG A 136 8.03 3.79 -3.27
N CYS A 137 6.76 4.20 -3.39
CA CYS A 137 6.21 5.39 -2.76
C CYS A 137 5.17 5.01 -1.71
N GLY A 138 5.10 5.75 -0.64
CA GLY A 138 4.11 5.53 0.41
C GLY A 138 4.19 6.56 1.53
N MET A 139 3.41 6.34 2.57
CA MET A 139 3.41 7.17 3.76
C MET A 139 4.68 6.96 4.58
N LEU A 140 5.15 8.01 5.24
CA LEU A 140 6.22 7.91 6.25
C LEU A 140 5.76 6.99 7.39
N THR A 141 6.55 5.95 7.65
CA THR A 141 6.25 4.95 8.67
C THR A 141 7.44 4.69 9.56
N PRO A 142 7.21 4.27 10.83
CA PRO A 142 8.31 3.80 11.67
C PRO A 142 9.02 2.58 11.06
N ALA A 143 10.31 2.45 11.34
CA ALA A 143 11.11 1.32 10.85
C ALA A 143 10.52 -0.06 11.22
N PRO A 144 10.57 -1.07 10.33
CA PRO A 144 11.23 -1.01 9.03
C PRO A 144 10.34 -0.33 7.97
N CYS A 145 10.88 0.69 7.33
CA CYS A 145 10.24 1.35 6.21
C CYS A 145 10.45 0.57 4.92
N LEU A 146 9.39 0.42 4.13
CA LEU A 146 9.42 -0.28 2.85
C LEU A 146 9.47 0.67 1.66
N ALA A 147 9.05 1.93 1.85
CA ALA A 147 9.03 2.94 0.80
C ALA A 147 10.39 3.64 0.68
N ASP A 148 10.80 3.90 -0.56
CA ASP A 148 12.00 4.63 -0.91
C ASP A 148 11.74 6.14 -0.88
N PHE A 149 10.54 6.54 -1.33
CA PHE A 149 10.01 7.89 -1.24
C PHE A 149 8.82 7.90 -0.27
N GLN A 150 8.88 8.78 0.73
CA GLN A 150 7.94 8.80 1.83
C GLN A 150 7.31 10.18 1.96
N ILE A 151 5.99 10.21 2.12
CA ILE A 151 5.23 11.43 2.40
C ILE A 151 4.89 11.46 3.89
N ASP A 152 5.32 12.53 4.56
CA ASP A 152 4.93 12.80 5.93
C ASP A 152 3.58 13.54 5.94
N LEU A 153 2.55 12.85 6.41
CA LEU A 153 1.20 13.39 6.54
C LEU A 153 0.87 13.85 7.97
N THR A 154 1.83 13.81 8.88
CA THR A 154 1.58 14.19 10.29
C THR A 154 1.31 15.68 10.48
N HIS A 155 1.73 16.51 9.54
CA HIS A 155 1.57 17.98 9.57
C HIS A 155 0.46 18.50 8.66
N THR A 156 -0.27 17.62 7.97
CA THR A 156 -1.41 18.06 7.19
C THR A 156 -2.57 18.36 8.13
N ASN A 157 -3.01 19.63 8.15
CA ASN A 157 -4.28 20.01 8.75
C ASN A 157 -5.38 19.31 7.95
N ALA A 158 -5.73 18.08 8.35
CA ALA A 158 -6.94 17.45 7.87
C ALA A 158 -8.10 18.41 8.17
N PRO A 159 -9.02 18.70 7.22
CA PRO A 159 -10.20 19.45 7.55
C PRO A 159 -10.86 18.75 8.73
N GLU A 160 -11.11 19.53 9.76
CA GLU A 160 -11.66 19.15 11.05
C GLU A 160 -12.98 18.39 10.84
N ALA A 161 -12.90 17.06 10.71
CA ALA A 161 -14.08 16.21 10.80
C ALA A 161 -14.51 16.22 12.26
N ALA A 162 -15.73 16.62 12.52
CA ALA A 162 -16.32 16.79 13.85
C ALA A 162 -16.01 15.59 14.76
N PRO A 163 -15.77 15.83 16.08
CA PRO A 163 -15.33 14.80 16.99
C PRO A 163 -16.47 13.86 17.36
N GLU A 164 -16.58 12.74 16.67
CA GLU A 164 -17.19 11.57 17.28
C GLU A 164 -16.09 10.81 18.01
N GLN A 165 -16.08 10.92 19.33
CA GLN A 165 -15.17 10.22 20.21
C GLN A 165 -15.49 8.72 20.22
N PRO A 166 -14.61 7.84 19.75
CA PRO A 166 -14.61 6.45 20.20
C PRO A 166 -13.58 6.32 21.31
N GLU A 167 -14.06 6.08 22.50
CA GLU A 167 -13.27 5.66 23.65
C GLU A 167 -12.41 4.44 23.26
N ASN A 168 -11.09 4.52 23.56
CA ASN A 168 -10.08 3.46 23.43
C ASN A 168 -9.26 3.30 22.13
N LYS A 169 -8.97 4.34 21.39
CA LYS A 169 -7.91 4.28 20.38
C LYS A 169 -6.68 5.07 20.79
N THR A 170 -5.48 4.55 20.52
CA THR A 170 -4.25 5.31 20.73
C THR A 170 -4.17 6.50 19.79
N ALA A 171 -3.49 7.57 20.18
CA ALA A 171 -3.36 8.79 19.36
C ALA A 171 -2.86 8.49 17.93
N ALA A 172 -1.97 7.50 17.78
CA ALA A 172 -1.47 7.05 16.47
C ALA A 172 -2.55 6.36 15.61
N GLU A 173 -3.47 5.60 16.22
CA GLU A 173 -4.59 4.95 15.52
C GLU A 173 -5.65 5.97 15.09
N VAL A 174 -5.85 7.01 15.87
CA VAL A 174 -6.78 8.10 15.54
C VAL A 174 -6.23 8.93 14.36
N VAL A 175 -4.94 9.27 14.37
CA VAL A 175 -4.31 10.01 13.27
C VAL A 175 -4.36 9.20 11.97
N ASN A 176 -4.02 7.91 12.00
CA ASN A 176 -4.04 7.06 10.81
C ASN A 176 -5.45 6.81 10.26
N SER A 177 -6.49 6.82 11.11
CA SER A 177 -7.88 6.67 10.64
C SER A 177 -8.44 7.92 9.94
N ALA A 178 -7.82 9.08 10.16
CA ALA A 178 -8.21 10.35 9.54
C ALA A 178 -7.53 10.61 8.18
N ILE A 179 -6.47 9.87 7.83
CA ILE A 179 -5.76 10.07 6.56
C ILE A 179 -6.55 9.44 5.42
N ASN A 180 -6.94 10.28 4.45
CA ASN A 180 -7.59 9.81 3.23
C ASN A 180 -6.54 9.22 2.26
N PRO A 181 -6.66 7.94 1.84
CA PRO A 181 -5.75 7.34 0.86
C PRO A 181 -5.67 8.08 -0.47
N ALA A 182 -6.77 8.73 -0.90
CA ALA A 182 -6.77 9.55 -2.12
C ALA A 182 -5.87 10.77 -1.96
N TYR A 183 -5.86 11.42 -0.80
CA TYR A 183 -4.96 12.54 -0.54
C TYR A 183 -3.47 12.10 -0.59
N LEU A 184 -3.15 10.95 0.02
CA LEU A 184 -1.80 10.39 -0.08
C LEU A 184 -1.41 10.12 -1.54
N PHE A 185 -2.33 9.56 -2.33
CA PHE A 185 -2.11 9.31 -3.74
C PHE A 185 -1.84 10.60 -4.52
N ASP A 186 -2.67 11.63 -4.33
CA ASP A 186 -2.51 12.93 -5.00
C ASP A 186 -1.16 13.57 -4.67
N GLN A 187 -0.72 13.49 -3.41
CA GLN A 187 0.60 13.96 -3.00
C GLN A 187 1.72 13.17 -3.69
N ILE A 188 1.64 11.84 -3.71
CA ILE A 188 2.62 10.99 -4.41
C ILE A 188 2.71 11.39 -5.89
N LEU A 189 1.56 11.49 -6.58
CA LEU A 189 1.55 11.87 -8.00
C LEU A 189 2.11 13.27 -8.24
N HIS A 190 1.73 14.24 -7.41
CA HIS A 190 2.23 15.60 -7.51
C HIS A 190 3.77 15.62 -7.47
N TYR A 191 4.37 14.95 -6.51
CA TYR A 191 5.82 14.90 -6.41
C TYR A 191 6.48 14.14 -7.57
N LEU A 192 5.93 12.97 -7.95
CA LEU A 192 6.48 12.19 -9.07
C LEU A 192 6.43 12.93 -10.42
N GLN A 193 5.39 13.76 -10.62
CA GLN A 193 5.24 14.58 -11.82
C GLN A 193 6.15 15.82 -11.79
N THR A 194 6.54 16.28 -10.59
CA THR A 194 7.33 17.50 -10.41
C THR A 194 8.84 17.21 -10.39
N ILE A 195 9.23 16.00 -9.97
CA ILE A 195 10.65 15.59 -9.96
C ILE A 195 11.06 15.24 -11.38
N GLU A 196 11.91 16.07 -11.97
CA GLU A 196 12.50 15.79 -13.27
C GLU A 196 13.70 14.86 -13.13
N GLU A 197 13.88 13.96 -14.09
CA GLU A 197 15.12 13.19 -14.23
C GLU A 197 16.27 14.16 -14.57
N LYS A 198 17.34 14.12 -13.80
CA LYS A 198 18.57 14.84 -14.10
C LYS A 198 19.52 13.98 -14.91
#